data_99cd88261dd455e5917842f7a62ea44a
#
_entry.id   99cd88261dd455e5917842f7a62ea44a
#
_cell.length_a   1.000
_cell.length_b   1.000
_cell.length_c   1.000
_cell.angle_alpha   90.00
_cell.angle_beta   90.00
_cell.angle_gamma   90.00
#
_symmetry.space_group_name_H-M   'P 1'
#
loop_
_entity.id
_entity.type
_entity.pdbx_description
1 polymer ?
#
loop_
_entity_poly.entity_id
_entity_poly.type
_entity_poly.pdbx_seq_one_letter_code
_entity_poly.pdbx_strand_id
1 'polypeptide(L)'
;AANAVKPKQEKNLCPEPVKEMDDDCLRLTSREFEGKLNTKYKDLFRRAATKDKKLHGLSKQYFTSVRSKWKAYRDELCDDPTVTTDLKSPADRVFYMCYIEQTQHHLKALERF
;
A
#
# COMPACT_ATOMS: atom_id res chain seq x y z
N ALA A 1 17.98 8.43 26.08
CA ALA A 1 17.93 7.08 25.54
C ALA A 1 16.52 6.72 25.09
N ALA A 2 15.58 6.75 26.02
CA ALA A 2 14.20 6.42 25.68
C ALA A 2 13.64 7.39 24.63
N ASN A 3 14.09 8.62 24.65
CA ASN A 3 13.57 9.62 23.73
C ASN A 3 13.92 9.38 22.29
N ALA A 4 15.10 8.85 22.05
CA ALA A 4 15.54 8.61 20.68
C ALA A 4 14.69 7.52 20.00
N VAL A 5 14.05 6.68 20.78
CA VAL A 5 13.31 5.55 20.27
C VAL A 5 11.82 5.86 20.11
N LYS A 6 11.36 6.89 20.77
CA LYS A 6 9.95 7.22 20.81
C LYS A 6 9.26 7.34 19.47
N PRO A 7 9.82 8.06 18.48
CA PRO A 7 9.13 8.17 17.20
C PRO A 7 8.85 6.83 16.55
N LYS A 8 9.79 5.91 16.66
CA LYS A 8 9.59 4.57 16.12
C LYS A 8 8.56 3.80 16.93
N GLN A 9 8.58 3.99 18.24
CA GLN A 9 7.63 3.33 19.11
C GLN A 9 6.20 3.78 18.82
N GLU A 10 6.01 5.03 18.49
CA GLU A 10 4.70 5.53 18.15
C GLU A 10 4.12 4.81 16.94
N LYS A 11 4.95 4.59 15.93
CA LYS A 11 4.53 3.80 14.78
C LYS A 11 4.13 2.39 15.18
N ASN A 12 4.92 1.80 16.07
CA ASN A 12 4.68 0.44 16.51
C ASN A 12 3.46 0.32 17.41
N LEU A 13 2.96 1.44 17.90
CA LEU A 13 1.79 1.43 18.77
C LEU A 13 0.49 1.40 18.01
N CYS A 14 0.53 1.51 16.70
CA CYS A 14 -0.68 1.35 15.92
C CYS A 14 -1.15 -0.10 16.01
N PRO A 15 -2.37 -0.32 16.47
CA PRO A 15 -2.84 -1.69 16.64
C PRO A 15 -3.06 -2.40 15.33
N GLU A 16 -2.94 -3.70 15.36
CA GLU A 16 -3.34 -4.56 14.26
C GLU A 16 -4.43 -5.46 14.81
N PRO A 17 -5.41 -5.79 14.02
CA PRO A 17 -5.57 -5.54 12.59
C PRO A 17 -6.00 -4.10 12.28
N VAL A 18 -6.01 -3.81 10.99
CA VAL A 18 -6.32 -2.49 10.48
C VAL A 18 -7.64 -1.95 11.01
N LYS A 19 -8.62 -2.81 11.18
CA LYS A 19 -9.96 -2.40 11.63
C LYS A 19 -9.96 -1.80 13.04
N GLU A 20 -8.88 -2.03 13.81
CA GLU A 20 -8.77 -1.49 15.16
C GLU A 20 -7.95 -0.21 15.24
N MET A 21 -7.46 0.27 14.12
CA MET A 21 -6.66 1.49 14.08
C MET A 21 -7.55 2.72 14.18
N ASP A 22 -7.04 3.76 14.86
CA ASP A 22 -7.71 5.06 14.82
C ASP A 22 -7.35 5.77 13.50
N ASP A 23 -7.93 6.94 13.28
CA ASP A 23 -7.77 7.66 12.02
C ASP A 23 -6.31 8.02 11.74
N ASP A 24 -5.57 8.42 12.77
CA ASP A 24 -4.16 8.77 12.59
C ASP A 24 -3.34 7.56 12.20
N CYS A 25 -3.57 6.43 12.87
CA CYS A 25 -2.88 5.20 12.51
C CYS A 25 -3.23 4.73 11.11
N LEU A 26 -4.48 4.89 10.70
CA LEU A 26 -4.88 4.52 9.34
C LEU A 26 -4.15 5.37 8.30
N ARG A 27 -4.04 6.68 8.52
CA ARG A 27 -3.33 7.55 7.60
C ARG A 27 -1.85 7.21 7.53
N LEU A 28 -1.22 7.01 8.68
CA LEU A 28 0.20 6.68 8.74
C LEU A 28 0.48 5.34 8.07
N THR A 29 -0.34 4.34 8.37
CA THR A 29 -0.19 3.01 7.79
C THR A 29 -0.38 3.04 6.28
N SER A 30 -1.36 3.80 5.82
CA SER A 30 -1.61 3.97 4.40
C SER A 30 -0.38 4.54 3.68
N ARG A 31 0.23 5.57 4.24
CA ARG A 31 1.43 6.16 3.67
C ARG A 31 2.60 5.19 3.68
N GLU A 32 2.70 4.43 4.75
CA GLU A 32 3.77 3.44 4.90
C GLU A 32 3.69 2.38 3.81
N PHE A 33 2.50 1.85 3.57
CA PHE A 33 2.32 0.83 2.54
C PHE A 33 2.47 1.41 1.14
N GLU A 34 2.05 2.64 0.92
CA GLU A 34 2.28 3.29 -0.37
C GLU A 34 3.78 3.46 -0.62
N GLY A 35 4.52 3.84 0.43
CA GLY A 35 5.97 3.94 0.34
C GLY A 35 6.63 2.62 0.01
N LYS A 36 6.19 1.55 0.66
CA LYS A 36 6.70 0.21 0.39
C LYS A 36 6.41 -0.22 -1.04
N LEU A 37 5.21 0.09 -1.52
CA LEU A 37 4.84 -0.24 -2.88
C LEU A 37 5.70 0.51 -3.88
N ASN A 38 5.92 1.79 -3.66
CA ASN A 38 6.76 2.59 -4.54
C ASN A 38 8.19 2.05 -4.56
N THR A 39 8.72 1.68 -3.41
CA THR A 39 10.05 1.09 -3.31
C THR A 39 10.14 -0.23 -4.07
N LYS A 40 9.11 -1.06 -3.94
CA LYS A 40 9.09 -2.34 -4.64
C LYS A 40 9.08 -2.13 -6.15
N TYR A 41 8.28 -1.20 -6.66
CA TYR A 41 8.25 -0.94 -8.09
C TYR A 41 9.54 -0.33 -8.60
N LYS A 42 10.18 0.55 -7.83
CA LYS A 42 11.49 1.05 -8.22
C LYS A 42 12.49 -0.09 -8.38
N ASP A 43 12.46 -1.04 -7.45
CA ASP A 43 13.32 -2.20 -7.51
C ASP A 43 13.03 -3.04 -8.75
N LEU A 44 11.75 -3.29 -9.03
CA LEU A 44 11.36 -4.07 -10.21
C LEU A 44 11.79 -3.39 -11.50
N PHE A 45 11.61 -2.06 -11.59
CA PHE A 45 12.03 -1.32 -12.78
C PHE A 45 13.54 -1.42 -12.98
N ARG A 46 14.31 -1.26 -11.91
CA ARG A 46 15.76 -1.38 -11.98
C ARG A 46 16.18 -2.77 -12.42
N ARG A 47 15.57 -3.79 -11.83
CA ARG A 47 15.93 -5.17 -12.15
C ARG A 47 15.50 -5.55 -13.56
N ALA A 48 14.37 -5.03 -14.02
CA ALA A 48 13.93 -5.26 -15.39
C ALA A 48 14.94 -4.67 -16.38
N ALA A 49 15.49 -3.51 -16.07
CA ALA A 49 16.50 -2.88 -16.92
C ALA A 49 17.78 -3.71 -16.98
N THR A 50 18.12 -4.45 -15.93
CA THR A 50 19.29 -5.30 -15.90
C THR A 50 19.00 -6.75 -16.32
N LYS A 51 17.76 -7.00 -16.74
CA LYS A 51 17.32 -8.33 -17.19
C LYS A 51 17.51 -9.40 -16.12
N ASP A 52 17.11 -9.07 -14.91
CA ASP A 52 17.14 -10.00 -13.77
C ASP A 52 16.35 -11.25 -14.12
N LYS A 53 16.97 -12.41 -13.98
CA LYS A 53 16.37 -13.69 -14.35
C LYS A 53 15.11 -14.01 -13.53
N LYS A 54 15.03 -13.51 -12.31
CA LYS A 54 13.86 -13.73 -11.46
C LYS A 54 12.61 -13.09 -12.03
N LEU A 55 12.75 -12.13 -12.94
CA LEU A 55 11.62 -11.49 -13.57
C LEU A 55 11.13 -12.21 -14.81
N HIS A 56 11.77 -13.32 -15.18
CA HIS A 56 11.32 -14.17 -16.28
C HIS A 56 11.12 -13.41 -17.60
N GLY A 57 11.97 -12.42 -17.86
CA GLY A 57 11.90 -11.64 -19.10
C GLY A 57 10.87 -10.53 -19.07
N LEU A 58 10.18 -10.33 -17.95
CA LEU A 58 9.20 -9.24 -17.88
C LEU A 58 9.89 -7.89 -17.92
N SER A 59 9.34 -6.97 -18.70
CA SER A 59 9.94 -5.69 -18.98
C SER A 59 9.47 -4.60 -18.02
N LYS A 60 10.17 -3.47 -18.03
CA LYS A 60 9.72 -2.29 -17.29
C LYS A 60 8.32 -1.87 -17.73
N GLN A 61 8.03 -1.97 -19.03
CA GLN A 61 6.71 -1.62 -19.53
C GLN A 61 5.62 -2.53 -18.97
N TYR A 62 5.94 -3.80 -18.82
CA TYR A 62 5.00 -4.73 -18.21
C TYR A 62 4.64 -4.27 -16.80
N PHE A 63 5.65 -3.98 -15.97
CA PHE A 63 5.40 -3.57 -14.59
C PHE A 63 4.74 -2.19 -14.51
N THR A 64 5.04 -1.29 -15.42
CA THR A 64 4.37 0.00 -15.50
C THR A 64 2.88 -0.19 -15.77
N SER A 65 2.55 -1.08 -16.69
CA SER A 65 1.16 -1.38 -17.01
C SER A 65 0.43 -2.03 -15.84
N VAL A 66 1.07 -3.01 -15.20
CA VAL A 66 0.50 -3.68 -14.04
C VAL A 66 0.21 -2.68 -12.93
N ARG A 67 1.17 -1.81 -12.65
CA ARG A 67 1.01 -0.80 -11.60
C ARG A 67 -0.14 0.13 -11.90
N SER A 68 -0.21 0.62 -13.12
CA SER A 68 -1.25 1.56 -13.52
C SER A 68 -2.64 0.94 -13.42
N LYS A 69 -2.79 -0.27 -13.93
CA LYS A 69 -4.08 -0.97 -13.90
C LYS A 69 -4.48 -1.32 -12.48
N TRP A 70 -3.52 -1.74 -11.67
CA TRP A 70 -3.82 -2.07 -10.28
C TRP A 70 -4.23 -0.83 -9.49
N LYS A 71 -3.54 0.30 -9.69
CA LYS A 71 -3.91 1.53 -8.99
C LYS A 71 -5.32 1.97 -9.37
N ALA A 72 -5.66 1.90 -10.64
CA ALA A 72 -7.00 2.25 -11.10
C ALA A 72 -8.04 1.34 -10.45
N TYR A 73 -7.77 0.06 -10.40
CA TYR A 73 -8.66 -0.90 -9.77
C TYR A 73 -8.84 -0.60 -8.27
N ARG A 74 -7.74 -0.38 -7.57
CA ARG A 74 -7.78 -0.06 -6.14
C ARG A 74 -8.58 1.21 -5.88
N ASP A 75 -8.29 2.25 -6.63
CA ASP A 75 -8.94 3.54 -6.42
C ASP A 75 -10.44 3.44 -6.69
N GLU A 76 -10.81 2.73 -7.74
CA GLU A 76 -12.23 2.54 -8.04
C GLU A 76 -12.92 1.71 -6.96
N LEU A 77 -12.27 0.64 -6.52
CA LEU A 77 -12.84 -0.23 -5.50
C LEU A 77 -13.01 0.51 -4.17
N CYS A 78 -11.99 1.24 -3.77
CA CYS A 78 -11.98 1.88 -2.46
C CYS A 78 -12.82 3.16 -2.43
N ASP A 79 -13.02 3.80 -3.57
CA ASP A 79 -13.84 5.01 -3.69
C ASP A 79 -15.28 4.71 -4.07
N ASP A 80 -15.67 3.43 -4.04
CA ASP A 80 -17.04 3.05 -4.39
C ASP A 80 -18.03 3.85 -3.53
N PRO A 81 -18.97 4.58 -4.16
CA PRO A 81 -19.95 5.35 -3.42
C PRO A 81 -20.77 4.55 -2.42
N THR A 82 -20.99 3.27 -2.69
CA THR A 82 -21.73 2.43 -1.77
C THR A 82 -20.97 2.20 -0.48
N VAL A 83 -19.65 2.38 -0.50
CA VAL A 83 -18.79 2.17 0.66
C VAL A 83 -18.59 3.46 1.42
N THR A 84 -18.67 4.60 0.74
CA THR A 84 -18.29 5.90 1.30
C THR A 84 -19.47 6.84 1.54
N THR A 85 -20.71 6.37 1.42
CA THR A 85 -21.84 7.28 1.31
C THR A 85 -22.29 7.97 2.56
N ASP A 86 -22.14 7.37 3.72
CA ASP A 86 -23.02 7.82 4.79
C ASP A 86 -22.46 8.90 5.68
N LEU A 87 -21.23 8.78 6.10
CA LEU A 87 -20.67 9.70 7.07
C LEU A 87 -19.22 9.96 6.72
N LYS A 88 -18.80 11.21 6.90
CA LYS A 88 -17.44 11.59 6.55
C LYS A 88 -16.40 10.78 7.30
N SER A 89 -16.50 10.71 8.62
CA SER A 89 -15.50 10.00 9.40
C SER A 89 -15.52 8.50 9.13
N PRO A 90 -16.67 7.83 9.20
CA PRO A 90 -16.72 6.42 8.82
C PRO A 90 -16.33 6.17 7.37
N ALA A 91 -16.70 7.08 6.47
CA ALA A 91 -16.33 6.94 5.06
C ALA A 91 -14.82 6.98 4.88
N ASP A 92 -14.17 7.91 5.59
CA ASP A 92 -12.71 8.01 5.53
C ASP A 92 -12.05 6.75 6.06
N ARG A 93 -12.56 6.21 7.15
CA ARG A 93 -12.04 4.98 7.71
C ARG A 93 -12.18 3.83 6.73
N VAL A 94 -13.34 3.68 6.11
CA VAL A 94 -13.59 2.63 5.14
C VAL A 94 -12.63 2.77 3.96
N PHE A 95 -12.43 3.99 3.49
CA PHE A 95 -11.49 4.26 2.41
C PHE A 95 -10.08 3.80 2.78
N TYR A 96 -9.57 4.24 3.93
CA TYR A 96 -8.21 3.91 4.34
C TYR A 96 -8.03 2.42 4.60
N MET A 97 -9.02 1.77 5.20
CA MET A 97 -8.97 0.35 5.44
C MET A 97 -8.89 -0.43 4.12
N CYS A 98 -9.75 -0.06 3.18
CA CYS A 98 -9.76 -0.67 1.85
C CYS A 98 -8.40 -0.46 1.17
N TYR A 99 -7.92 0.77 1.18
CA TYR A 99 -6.67 1.16 0.55
C TYR A 99 -5.49 0.34 1.10
N ILE A 100 -5.41 0.24 2.42
CA ILE A 100 -4.33 -0.51 3.08
C ILE A 100 -4.40 -1.99 2.72
N GLU A 101 -5.59 -2.57 2.81
CA GLU A 101 -5.76 -4.00 2.53
C GLU A 101 -5.41 -4.34 1.09
N GLN A 102 -5.86 -3.53 0.14
CA GLN A 102 -5.55 -3.77 -1.26
C GLN A 102 -4.06 -3.61 -1.54
N THR A 103 -3.44 -2.62 -0.92
CA THR A 103 -2.00 -2.41 -1.10
C THR A 103 -1.19 -3.56 -0.50
N GLN A 104 -1.60 -4.05 0.66
CA GLN A 104 -0.96 -5.22 1.26
C GLN A 104 -1.04 -6.45 0.35
N HIS A 105 -2.23 -6.71 -0.20
CA HIS A 105 -2.42 -7.84 -1.10
C HIS A 105 -1.54 -7.72 -2.33
N HIS A 106 -1.44 -6.53 -2.88
CA HIS A 106 -0.62 -6.31 -4.07
C HIS A 106 0.87 -6.50 -3.78
N LEU A 107 1.33 -5.95 -2.66
CA LEU A 107 2.71 -6.14 -2.24
C LEU A 107 3.04 -7.63 -2.10
N LYS A 108 2.13 -8.38 -1.48
CA LYS A 108 2.33 -9.80 -1.31
C LYS A 108 2.41 -10.52 -2.66
N ALA A 109 1.55 -10.13 -3.60
CA ALA A 109 1.58 -10.72 -4.93
C ALA A 109 2.90 -10.43 -5.64
N LEU A 110 3.51 -9.28 -5.38
CA LEU A 110 4.78 -8.91 -6.00
C LEU A 110 5.99 -9.61 -5.38
N GLU A 111 5.82 -10.25 -4.23
CA GLU A 111 6.92 -10.95 -3.56
C GLU A 111 7.51 -12.06 -4.41
N ARG A 112 6.73 -12.61 -5.33
CA ARG A 112 7.20 -13.68 -6.20
C ARG A 112 8.28 -13.22 -7.18
N PHE A 113 8.44 -11.94 -7.32
CA PHE A 113 9.48 -11.37 -8.15
C PHE A 113 10.66 -10.92 -7.28
#